data_8e407c6b35b08dd301036c817e505ff9
#
_entry.id   8e407c6b35b08dd301036c817e505ff9
#
_cell.length_a   1.000
_cell.length_b   1.000
_cell.length_c   1.000
_cell.angle_alpha   90.00
_cell.angle_beta   90.00
_cell.angle_gamma   90.00
#
_symmetry.space_group_name_H-M   'P 1'
#
loop_
_entity.id
_entity.type
_entity.pdbx_description
1 polymer ?
#
loop_
_entity_poly.entity_id
_entity_poly.type
_entity_poly.pdbx_seq_one_letter_code
_entity_poly.pdbx_strand_id
1 'polypeptide(L)'
;NILVNAMCVGLARTDKIFYAAATGIGAPVVYVGSKTGRDGIHGATMASAEFDDASEEKRPTVQVGDPFTEKLLLEACQELMASDAIIAIQDMGAAGLTSSSVEMADKGGVGIVLDLDKVPCRETHMTGYEMLLSESQERMLMVLKPGREPEAEAIFLRWGLDFAVVGSLTDTGRMVVHHEGRMIADMPLEPLADGAPEYDRPFTPTPLAPQIDAVSYTH
;
A
#
# COMPACT_ATOMS: atom_id res chain seq x y z
N ASN A 1 16.60 17.68 15.80
CA ASN A 1 15.69 16.78 15.09
C ASN A 1 16.00 15.34 15.52
N ILE A 2 14.99 14.63 15.97
CA ILE A 2 15.10 13.20 16.27
C ILE A 2 14.65 12.46 15.02
N LEU A 3 15.59 11.71 14.41
CA LEU A 3 15.27 10.82 13.29
C LEU A 3 15.15 9.40 13.87
N VAL A 4 14.03 8.76 13.55
CA VAL A 4 13.83 7.34 13.86
C VAL A 4 14.03 6.56 12.56
N ASN A 5 14.99 5.64 12.60
CA ASN A 5 15.28 4.76 11.48
C ASN A 5 14.97 3.32 11.87
N ALA A 6 14.23 2.63 11.04
CA ALA A 6 14.00 1.20 11.17
C ALA A 6 14.63 0.48 9.99
N MET A 7 15.27 -0.66 10.25
CA MET A 7 15.89 -1.47 9.21
C MET A 7 15.47 -2.93 9.41
N CYS A 8 15.02 -3.55 8.32
CA CYS A 8 14.77 -4.99 8.25
C CYS A 8 15.81 -5.64 7.33
N VAL A 9 16.44 -6.69 7.80
CA VAL A 9 17.47 -7.42 7.03
C VAL A 9 17.06 -8.88 6.96
N GLY A 10 17.05 -9.43 5.75
CA GLY A 10 16.70 -10.82 5.51
C GLY A 10 17.43 -11.39 4.30
N LEU A 11 17.25 -12.69 4.07
CA LEU A 11 17.75 -13.41 2.91
C LEU A 11 16.57 -13.82 2.03
N ALA A 12 16.66 -13.51 0.75
CA ALA A 12 15.69 -13.94 -0.26
C ALA A 12 16.42 -14.58 -1.44
N ARG A 13 15.76 -15.53 -2.09
CA ARG A 13 16.25 -16.08 -3.37
C ARG A 13 15.98 -15.06 -4.47
N THR A 14 16.93 -14.83 -5.35
CA THR A 14 16.80 -13.86 -6.45
C THR A 14 15.71 -14.21 -7.46
N ASP A 15 15.35 -15.50 -7.55
CA ASP A 15 14.27 -16.00 -8.39
C ASP A 15 12.89 -16.02 -7.69
N LYS A 16 12.80 -15.50 -6.46
CA LYS A 16 11.60 -15.46 -5.63
C LYS A 16 11.32 -14.05 -5.08
N ILE A 17 11.63 -13.04 -5.87
CA ILE A 17 11.32 -11.64 -5.54
C ILE A 17 10.04 -11.25 -6.25
N PHE A 18 9.09 -10.70 -5.51
CA PHE A 18 7.84 -10.16 -6.02
C PHE A 18 7.93 -8.65 -6.14
N TYR A 19 7.34 -8.11 -7.19
CA TYR A 19 7.40 -6.68 -7.50
C TYR A 19 6.01 -6.06 -7.51
N ALA A 20 5.95 -4.76 -7.33
CA ALA A 20 4.73 -3.97 -7.40
C ALA A 20 4.40 -3.51 -8.84
N ALA A 21 4.84 -4.24 -9.87
CA ALA A 21 4.56 -3.90 -11.27
C ALA A 21 3.40 -4.75 -11.79
N ALA A 22 2.21 -4.17 -11.86
CA ALA A 22 1.00 -4.84 -12.28
C ALA A 22 1.00 -5.05 -13.81
N THR A 23 0.78 -6.28 -14.26
CA THR A 23 0.70 -6.64 -15.68
C THR A 23 -0.48 -7.54 -15.97
N GLY A 24 -0.90 -7.62 -17.22
CA GLY A 24 -2.01 -8.47 -17.67
C GLY A 24 -3.36 -7.76 -17.62
N ILE A 25 -3.77 -7.23 -18.78
CA ILE A 25 -5.08 -6.57 -18.92
C ILE A 25 -6.20 -7.54 -18.56
N GLY A 26 -7.15 -7.09 -17.73
CA GLY A 26 -8.24 -7.90 -17.19
C GLY A 26 -7.86 -8.73 -15.97
N ALA A 27 -6.59 -8.74 -15.53
CA ALA A 27 -6.19 -9.42 -14.31
C ALA A 27 -6.90 -8.84 -13.08
N PRO A 28 -7.36 -9.69 -12.13
CA PRO A 28 -8.08 -9.24 -10.95
C PRO A 28 -7.15 -8.52 -9.98
N VAL A 29 -7.64 -7.40 -9.45
CA VAL A 29 -7.03 -6.65 -8.34
C VAL A 29 -7.73 -7.08 -7.06
N VAL A 30 -6.98 -7.57 -6.10
CA VAL A 30 -7.51 -8.10 -4.85
C VAL A 30 -6.98 -7.35 -3.65
N TYR A 31 -7.86 -7.12 -2.71
CA TYR A 31 -7.61 -6.57 -1.39
C TYR A 31 -7.52 -7.71 -0.39
N VAL A 32 -6.52 -7.70 0.48
CA VAL A 32 -6.34 -8.70 1.53
C VAL A 32 -5.89 -8.07 2.84
N GLY A 33 -6.26 -8.69 3.96
CA GLY A 33 -5.82 -8.29 5.30
C GLY A 33 -6.94 -7.74 6.18
N SER A 34 -6.65 -6.70 6.94
CA SER A 34 -7.58 -6.03 7.84
C SER A 34 -8.63 -5.21 7.09
N LYS A 35 -9.77 -4.95 7.73
CA LYS A 35 -10.80 -4.07 7.17
C LYS A 35 -10.37 -2.61 7.19
N THR A 36 -10.77 -1.88 6.16
CA THR A 36 -10.56 -0.44 6.05
C THR A 36 -11.41 0.32 7.07
N GLY A 37 -10.82 1.22 7.81
CA GLY A 37 -11.47 2.13 8.74
C GLY A 37 -11.03 3.58 8.53
N ARG A 38 -11.53 4.51 9.35
CA ARG A 38 -11.16 5.92 9.33
C ARG A 38 -9.86 6.16 10.12
N ASP A 39 -8.78 5.50 9.70
CA ASP A 39 -7.46 5.62 10.33
C ASP A 39 -6.46 6.28 9.39
N GLY A 40 -5.58 7.08 9.95
CA GLY A 40 -4.44 7.65 9.23
C GLY A 40 -4.79 8.56 8.06
N ILE A 41 -6.06 8.91 7.85
CA ILE A 41 -6.48 9.82 6.79
C ILE A 41 -5.76 11.15 6.99
N HIS A 42 -4.96 11.57 6.00
CA HIS A 42 -4.01 12.70 6.09
C HIS A 42 -2.83 12.50 7.06
N GLY A 43 -2.51 11.27 7.46
CA GLY A 43 -1.38 10.98 8.34
C GLY A 43 -0.05 11.49 7.80
N ALA A 44 0.23 11.30 6.52
CA ALA A 44 1.42 11.82 5.86
C ALA A 44 1.48 13.37 5.86
N THR A 45 0.34 14.04 5.67
CA THR A 45 0.22 15.51 5.74
C THR A 45 0.48 15.99 7.17
N MET A 46 -0.07 15.31 8.16
CA MET A 46 0.13 15.63 9.58
C MET A 46 1.61 15.45 9.99
N ALA A 47 2.30 14.43 9.50
CA ALA A 47 3.71 14.19 9.78
C ALA A 47 4.62 15.32 9.24
N SER A 48 4.15 16.06 8.23
CA SER A 48 4.86 17.19 7.64
C SER A 48 4.43 18.57 8.23
N ALA A 49 3.42 18.61 9.09
CA ALA A 49 2.93 19.81 9.71
C ALA A 49 3.65 20.14 11.04
N GLU A 50 3.65 21.41 11.44
CA GLU A 50 4.04 21.78 12.79
C GLU A 50 2.94 21.38 13.79
N PHE A 51 3.33 20.82 14.92
CA PHE A 51 2.39 20.47 15.99
C PHE A 51 1.98 21.74 16.74
N ASP A 52 0.68 21.97 16.84
CA ASP A 52 0.06 23.06 17.60
C ASP A 52 -0.92 22.49 18.64
N ASP A 53 -1.48 23.38 19.49
CA ASP A 53 -2.42 22.99 20.54
C ASP A 53 -3.73 22.38 20.01
N ALA A 54 -4.03 22.53 18.71
CA ALA A 54 -5.18 21.91 18.03
C ALA A 54 -4.88 20.48 17.52
N SER A 55 -3.68 19.97 17.74
CA SER A 55 -3.27 18.63 17.26
C SER A 55 -4.05 17.50 17.92
N GLU A 56 -4.67 17.70 19.09
CA GLU A 56 -5.52 16.70 19.75
C GLU A 56 -6.83 16.43 18.99
N GLU A 57 -7.36 17.39 18.25
CA GLU A 57 -8.57 17.21 17.44
C GLU A 57 -8.32 16.38 16.17
N LYS A 58 -7.04 16.16 15.82
CA LYS A 58 -6.61 15.43 14.64
C LYS A 58 -6.37 13.92 14.90
N ARG A 59 -6.90 13.38 15.99
CA ARG A 59 -6.77 11.92 16.34
C ARG A 59 -7.16 10.94 15.23
N PRO A 60 -8.12 11.22 14.32
CA PRO A 60 -8.41 10.34 13.19
C PRO A 60 -7.24 10.15 12.20
N THR A 61 -6.20 11.01 12.29
CA THR A 61 -5.00 10.90 11.46
C THR A 61 -3.96 9.92 12.00
N VAL A 62 -4.17 9.34 13.18
CA VAL A 62 -3.26 8.36 13.80
C VAL A 62 -3.49 6.99 13.18
N GLN A 63 -2.41 6.35 12.76
CA GLN A 63 -2.42 4.96 12.33
C GLN A 63 -2.49 4.04 13.56
N VAL A 64 -3.32 3.01 13.48
CA VAL A 64 -3.43 1.97 14.50
C VAL A 64 -2.97 0.65 13.91
N GLY A 65 -1.95 0.04 14.50
CA GLY A 65 -1.42 -1.25 14.08
C GLY A 65 -1.86 -2.38 15.03
N ASP A 66 -2.02 -3.58 14.48
CA ASP A 66 -2.25 -4.82 15.21
C ASP A 66 -1.16 -5.84 14.87
N PRO A 67 -0.12 -5.98 15.71
CA PRO A 67 0.99 -6.90 15.44
C PRO A 67 0.56 -8.37 15.30
N PHE A 68 -0.56 -8.77 15.89
CA PHE A 68 -1.07 -10.13 15.71
C PHE A 68 -1.64 -10.32 14.30
N THR A 69 -2.47 -9.41 13.83
CA THR A 69 -2.99 -9.44 12.46
C THR A 69 -1.88 -9.28 11.42
N GLU A 70 -0.86 -8.44 11.69
CA GLU A 70 0.35 -8.34 10.85
C GLU A 70 1.05 -9.69 10.68
N LYS A 71 1.21 -10.43 11.78
CA LYS A 71 1.79 -11.78 11.74
C LYS A 71 0.96 -12.73 10.86
N LEU A 72 -0.37 -12.70 10.98
CA LEU A 72 -1.26 -13.53 10.17
C LEU A 72 -1.16 -13.16 8.68
N LEU A 73 -1.14 -11.85 8.37
CA LEU A 73 -1.01 -11.34 7.01
C LEU A 73 0.32 -11.77 6.38
N LEU A 74 1.41 -11.66 7.12
CA LEU A 74 2.74 -12.08 6.68
C LEU A 74 2.76 -13.56 6.30
N GLU A 75 2.21 -14.43 7.15
CA GLU A 75 2.17 -15.88 6.90
C GLU A 75 1.28 -16.23 5.71
N ALA A 76 0.09 -15.60 5.60
CA ALA A 76 -0.81 -15.80 4.48
C ALA A 76 -0.19 -15.36 3.15
N CYS A 77 0.47 -14.20 3.14
CA CYS A 77 1.19 -13.71 1.96
C CYS A 77 2.32 -14.67 1.55
N GLN A 78 3.11 -15.17 2.50
CA GLN A 78 4.18 -16.12 2.20
C GLN A 78 3.65 -17.46 1.68
N GLU A 79 2.52 -17.93 2.20
CA GLU A 79 1.87 -19.13 1.70
C GLU A 79 1.41 -18.95 0.25
N LEU A 80 0.77 -17.81 -0.08
CA LEU A 80 0.38 -17.52 -1.46
C LEU A 80 1.59 -17.32 -2.39
N MET A 81 2.68 -16.69 -1.89
CA MET A 81 3.94 -16.51 -2.61
C MET A 81 4.64 -17.84 -2.94
N ALA A 82 4.35 -18.92 -2.22
CA ALA A 82 4.85 -20.25 -2.55
C ALA A 82 4.21 -20.82 -3.81
N SER A 83 3.05 -20.29 -4.21
CA SER A 83 2.39 -20.60 -5.48
C SER A 83 2.87 -19.68 -6.60
N ASP A 84 2.28 -19.82 -7.79
CA ASP A 84 2.51 -18.93 -8.93
C ASP A 84 1.33 -17.96 -9.18
N ALA A 85 0.47 -17.75 -8.18
CA ALA A 85 -0.77 -17.00 -8.34
C ALA A 85 -0.56 -15.48 -8.46
N ILE A 86 0.49 -14.94 -7.83
CA ILE A 86 0.72 -13.49 -7.73
C ILE A 86 1.42 -12.96 -8.99
N ILE A 87 0.88 -11.89 -9.57
CA ILE A 87 1.53 -11.07 -10.60
C ILE A 87 2.26 -9.91 -9.94
N ALA A 88 1.58 -9.17 -9.06
CA ALA A 88 2.14 -8.02 -8.36
C ALA A 88 1.57 -7.93 -6.94
N ILE A 89 2.33 -7.32 -6.04
CA ILE A 89 1.95 -7.10 -4.64
C ILE A 89 2.50 -5.78 -4.14
N GLN A 90 1.68 -5.03 -3.40
CA GLN A 90 2.02 -3.74 -2.79
C GLN A 90 1.32 -3.61 -1.44
N ASP A 91 2.00 -3.04 -0.46
CA ASP A 91 1.37 -2.64 0.80
C ASP A 91 0.48 -1.41 0.63
N MET A 92 -0.49 -1.28 1.53
CA MET A 92 -1.34 -0.09 1.60
C MET A 92 -0.87 0.80 2.76
N GLY A 93 0.25 1.49 2.54
CA GLY A 93 0.83 2.43 3.49
C GLY A 93 0.22 3.83 3.40
N ALA A 94 1.07 4.85 3.22
CA ALA A 94 0.64 6.24 3.06
C ALA A 94 -0.32 6.41 1.88
N ALA A 95 -1.42 7.18 2.09
CA ALA A 95 -2.53 7.33 1.15
C ALA A 95 -3.20 6.00 0.72
N GLY A 96 -2.99 4.93 1.46
CA GLY A 96 -3.72 3.68 1.44
C GLY A 96 -3.94 3.07 0.06
N LEU A 97 -5.21 2.88 -0.31
CA LEU A 97 -5.60 2.27 -1.58
C LEU A 97 -5.24 3.15 -2.79
N THR A 98 -5.18 4.47 -2.62
CA THR A 98 -4.79 5.39 -3.71
C THR A 98 -3.35 5.13 -4.15
N SER A 99 -2.39 5.23 -3.24
CA SER A 99 -0.97 5.07 -3.58
C SER A 99 -0.66 3.67 -4.08
N SER A 100 -1.15 2.63 -3.38
CA SER A 100 -0.88 1.25 -3.78
C SER A 100 -1.41 0.93 -5.18
N SER A 101 -2.61 1.38 -5.54
CA SER A 101 -3.19 1.13 -6.86
C SER A 101 -2.49 1.93 -7.96
N VAL A 102 -2.18 3.22 -7.72
CA VAL A 102 -1.47 4.08 -8.67
C VAL A 102 -0.07 3.53 -8.94
N GLU A 103 0.71 3.26 -7.89
CA GLU A 103 2.07 2.75 -8.03
C GLU A 103 2.14 1.42 -8.78
N MET A 104 1.24 0.48 -8.47
CA MET A 104 1.22 -0.83 -9.13
C MET A 104 0.88 -0.71 -10.62
N ALA A 105 -0.11 0.12 -10.95
CA ALA A 105 -0.56 0.31 -12.31
C ALA A 105 0.48 1.06 -13.15
N ASP A 106 1.07 2.13 -12.60
CA ASP A 106 2.09 2.94 -13.25
C ASP A 106 3.36 2.13 -13.51
N LYS A 107 3.92 1.45 -12.51
CA LYS A 107 5.08 0.56 -12.66
C LYS A 107 4.86 -0.56 -13.68
N GLY A 108 3.61 -0.95 -13.89
CA GLY A 108 3.20 -1.96 -14.88
C GLY A 108 2.88 -1.39 -16.26
N GLY A 109 2.78 -0.08 -16.40
CA GLY A 109 2.38 0.59 -17.64
C GLY A 109 0.93 0.29 -18.06
N VAL A 110 0.02 0.12 -17.08
CA VAL A 110 -1.38 -0.25 -17.30
C VAL A 110 -2.31 0.75 -16.63
N GLY A 111 -3.63 0.63 -16.84
CA GLY A 111 -4.65 1.31 -16.06
C GLY A 111 -5.27 0.39 -15.01
N ILE A 112 -6.04 0.96 -14.10
CA ILE A 112 -6.73 0.23 -13.03
C ILE A 112 -8.15 0.74 -12.83
N VAL A 113 -9.10 -0.18 -12.66
CA VAL A 113 -10.48 0.12 -12.26
C VAL A 113 -10.73 -0.47 -10.88
N LEU A 114 -11.24 0.33 -9.97
CA LEU A 114 -11.59 -0.07 -8.61
C LEU A 114 -13.10 0.10 -8.38
N ASP A 115 -13.67 -0.84 -7.65
CA ASP A 115 -15.05 -0.83 -7.15
C ASP A 115 -15.00 -0.82 -5.60
N LEU A 116 -15.19 0.37 -5.02
CA LEU A 116 -15.09 0.55 -3.58
C LEU A 116 -16.22 -0.13 -2.80
N ASP A 117 -17.34 -0.46 -3.46
CA ASP A 117 -18.42 -1.19 -2.81
C ASP A 117 -18.01 -2.61 -2.40
N LYS A 118 -16.89 -3.10 -2.94
CA LYS A 118 -16.30 -4.42 -2.62
C LYS A 118 -15.19 -4.35 -1.57
N VAL A 119 -14.75 -3.16 -1.20
CA VAL A 119 -13.68 -3.00 -0.20
C VAL A 119 -14.22 -3.36 1.19
N PRO A 120 -13.60 -4.32 1.89
CA PRO A 120 -14.00 -4.65 3.26
C PRO A 120 -13.81 -3.44 4.18
N CYS A 121 -14.90 -2.93 4.75
CA CYS A 121 -14.90 -1.80 5.67
C CYS A 121 -15.28 -2.24 7.08
N ARG A 122 -14.61 -1.68 8.08
CA ARG A 122 -14.89 -1.87 9.50
C ARG A 122 -15.99 -0.94 9.99
N GLU A 123 -16.16 0.20 9.33
CA GLU A 123 -17.11 1.23 9.68
C GLU A 123 -18.17 1.41 8.58
N THR A 124 -19.36 1.81 8.99
CA THR A 124 -20.46 2.09 8.06
C THR A 124 -20.37 3.49 7.49
N HIS A 125 -20.98 3.68 6.31
CA HIS A 125 -21.09 4.99 5.65
C HIS A 125 -19.73 5.69 5.41
N MET A 126 -18.70 4.92 5.11
CA MET A 126 -17.44 5.49 4.64
C MET A 126 -17.63 6.06 3.24
N THR A 127 -17.16 7.28 3.04
CA THR A 127 -17.13 7.91 1.73
C THR A 127 -16.02 7.31 0.85
N GLY A 128 -16.14 7.42 -0.46
CA GLY A 128 -15.08 6.98 -1.37
C GLY A 128 -13.72 7.64 -1.08
N TYR A 129 -13.74 8.92 -0.65
CA TYR A 129 -12.54 9.65 -0.24
C TYR A 129 -11.88 9.01 0.99
N GLU A 130 -12.66 8.69 2.02
CA GLU A 130 -12.15 8.04 3.24
C GLU A 130 -11.60 6.64 2.94
N MET A 131 -12.28 5.85 2.09
CA MET A 131 -11.82 4.51 1.70
C MET A 131 -10.50 4.56 0.91
N LEU A 132 -10.36 5.52 -0.01
CA LEU A 132 -9.16 5.67 -0.83
C LEU A 132 -7.94 6.11 -0.03
N LEU A 133 -8.13 7.02 0.94
CA LEU A 133 -7.04 7.64 1.71
C LEU A 133 -6.81 7.01 3.09
N SER A 134 -7.64 6.04 3.49
CA SER A 134 -7.44 5.32 4.75
C SER A 134 -6.08 4.65 4.79
N GLU A 135 -5.35 4.88 5.87
CA GLU A 135 -4.06 4.24 6.15
C GLU A 135 -4.18 3.16 7.23
N SER A 136 -5.35 2.49 7.34
CA SER A 136 -5.49 1.30 8.18
C SER A 136 -4.37 0.33 7.87
N GLN A 137 -3.70 -0.15 8.91
CA GLN A 137 -2.54 -1.02 8.77
C GLN A 137 -2.95 -2.46 8.43
N GLU A 138 -1.98 -3.34 8.21
CA GLU A 138 -2.14 -4.77 7.92
C GLU A 138 -3.02 -5.05 6.70
N ARG A 139 -2.77 -4.32 5.59
CA ARG A 139 -3.46 -4.50 4.32
C ARG A 139 -2.48 -4.58 3.16
N MET A 140 -2.76 -5.47 2.20
CA MET A 140 -2.01 -5.56 0.95
C MET A 140 -2.96 -5.49 -0.24
N LEU A 141 -2.49 -4.88 -1.34
CA LEU A 141 -3.13 -4.93 -2.65
C LEU A 141 -2.33 -5.87 -3.54
N MET A 142 -3.01 -6.76 -4.23
CA MET A 142 -2.37 -7.73 -5.12
C MET A 142 -3.03 -7.74 -6.49
N VAL A 143 -2.27 -8.11 -7.50
CA VAL A 143 -2.81 -8.53 -8.80
C VAL A 143 -2.53 -10.02 -8.93
N LEU A 144 -3.58 -10.78 -9.20
CA LEU A 144 -3.48 -12.23 -9.36
C LEU A 144 -3.59 -12.63 -10.83
N LYS A 145 -3.07 -13.81 -11.14
CA LYS A 145 -3.34 -14.47 -12.42
C LYS A 145 -4.83 -14.82 -12.47
N PRO A 146 -5.52 -14.54 -13.59
CA PRO A 146 -6.93 -14.88 -13.73
C PRO A 146 -7.22 -16.34 -13.41
N GLY A 147 -8.27 -16.59 -12.61
CA GLY A 147 -8.67 -17.92 -12.17
C GLY A 147 -7.96 -18.44 -10.92
N ARG A 148 -7.04 -17.66 -10.33
CA ARG A 148 -6.34 -18.05 -9.08
C ARG A 148 -6.97 -17.39 -7.84
N GLU A 149 -8.04 -16.61 -7.99
CA GLU A 149 -8.74 -15.93 -6.91
C GLU A 149 -9.26 -16.92 -5.84
N PRO A 150 -9.87 -18.07 -6.20
CA PRO A 150 -10.38 -19.02 -5.20
C PRO A 150 -9.28 -19.64 -4.33
N GLU A 151 -8.09 -19.87 -4.89
CA GLU A 151 -6.94 -20.35 -4.13
C GLU A 151 -6.46 -19.32 -3.13
N ALA A 152 -6.31 -18.08 -3.56
CA ALA A 152 -5.91 -16.98 -2.71
C ALA A 152 -6.93 -16.74 -1.60
N GLU A 153 -8.22 -16.67 -1.94
CA GLU A 153 -9.31 -16.52 -0.97
C GLU A 153 -9.26 -17.61 0.11
N ALA A 154 -9.11 -18.88 -0.29
CA ALA A 154 -9.02 -20.00 0.64
C ALA A 154 -7.84 -19.86 1.62
N ILE A 155 -6.71 -19.32 1.18
CA ILE A 155 -5.55 -19.08 2.04
C ILE A 155 -5.89 -17.98 3.05
N PHE A 156 -6.30 -16.78 2.60
CA PHE A 156 -6.55 -15.64 3.49
C PHE A 156 -7.67 -15.93 4.49
N LEU A 157 -8.77 -16.55 4.07
CA LEU A 157 -9.87 -16.94 4.98
C LEU A 157 -9.42 -17.96 6.03
N ARG A 158 -8.55 -18.91 5.70
CA ARG A 158 -7.99 -19.85 6.67
C ARG A 158 -7.15 -19.15 7.74
N TRP A 159 -6.47 -18.07 7.39
CA TRP A 159 -5.72 -17.23 8.32
C TRP A 159 -6.61 -16.21 9.05
N GLY A 160 -7.93 -16.20 8.81
CA GLY A 160 -8.88 -15.29 9.44
C GLY A 160 -8.82 -13.85 8.93
N LEU A 161 -8.32 -13.67 7.71
CA LEU A 161 -8.16 -12.37 7.05
C LEU A 161 -9.23 -12.15 6.00
N ASP A 162 -9.58 -10.88 5.75
CA ASP A 162 -10.47 -10.53 4.65
C ASP A 162 -9.77 -10.71 3.29
N PHE A 163 -10.57 -11.10 2.30
CA PHE A 163 -10.20 -11.18 0.89
C PHE A 163 -11.34 -10.63 0.03
N ALA A 164 -11.03 -9.76 -0.92
CA ALA A 164 -12.03 -9.25 -1.85
C ALA A 164 -11.40 -8.91 -3.21
N VAL A 165 -12.08 -9.29 -4.30
CA VAL A 165 -11.74 -8.80 -5.65
C VAL A 165 -12.35 -7.41 -5.80
N VAL A 166 -11.52 -6.38 -5.72
CA VAL A 166 -11.94 -4.98 -5.68
C VAL A 166 -11.79 -4.27 -7.03
N GLY A 167 -11.24 -4.93 -8.05
CA GLY A 167 -11.05 -4.28 -9.34
C GLY A 167 -10.38 -5.16 -10.38
N SER A 168 -9.94 -4.53 -11.45
CA SER A 168 -9.19 -5.17 -12.53
C SER A 168 -8.27 -4.19 -13.25
N LEU A 169 -7.27 -4.73 -13.94
CA LEU A 169 -6.36 -3.95 -14.78
C LEU A 169 -6.97 -3.64 -16.14
N THR A 170 -6.62 -2.48 -16.69
CA THR A 170 -7.06 -2.00 -18.02
C THR A 170 -5.87 -1.52 -18.86
N ASP A 171 -6.10 -1.25 -20.11
CA ASP A 171 -5.11 -0.67 -21.06
C ASP A 171 -5.20 0.86 -21.16
N THR A 172 -5.96 1.50 -20.27
CA THR A 172 -6.31 2.93 -20.42
C THR A 172 -5.25 3.89 -19.89
N GLY A 173 -4.28 3.42 -19.08
CA GLY A 173 -3.34 4.30 -18.36
C GLY A 173 -4.03 5.23 -17.35
N ARG A 174 -5.21 4.84 -16.87
CA ARG A 174 -6.04 5.66 -15.99
C ARG A 174 -6.41 4.90 -14.72
N MET A 175 -6.59 5.64 -13.64
CA MET A 175 -7.25 5.17 -12.42
C MET A 175 -8.73 5.56 -12.50
N VAL A 176 -9.60 4.56 -12.55
CA VAL A 176 -11.05 4.75 -12.54
C VAL A 176 -11.62 4.15 -11.27
N VAL A 177 -12.45 4.89 -10.56
CA VAL A 177 -13.01 4.46 -9.28
C VAL A 177 -14.53 4.56 -9.31
N HIS A 178 -15.18 3.47 -8.92
CA HIS A 178 -16.62 3.37 -8.76
C HIS A 178 -17.00 3.26 -7.28
N HIS A 179 -18.08 3.92 -6.88
CA HIS A 179 -18.68 3.82 -5.55
C HIS A 179 -20.18 4.11 -5.64
N GLU A 180 -21.01 3.32 -4.93
CA GLU A 180 -22.47 3.42 -4.94
C GLU A 180 -23.05 3.42 -6.35
N GLY A 181 -22.52 2.55 -7.21
CA GLY A 181 -22.94 2.40 -8.60
C GLY A 181 -22.59 3.59 -9.52
N ARG A 182 -21.77 4.52 -9.08
CA ARG A 182 -21.33 5.70 -9.83
C ARG A 182 -19.82 5.74 -9.98
N MET A 183 -19.35 6.26 -11.09
CA MET A 183 -17.94 6.62 -11.26
C MET A 183 -17.68 7.92 -10.46
N ILE A 184 -16.78 7.84 -9.47
CA ILE A 184 -16.44 8.97 -8.61
C ILE A 184 -15.08 9.59 -8.93
N ALA A 185 -14.22 8.85 -9.66
CA ALA A 185 -12.94 9.36 -10.14
C ALA A 185 -12.58 8.70 -11.47
N ASP A 186 -11.95 9.48 -12.35
CA ASP A 186 -11.35 9.04 -13.61
C ASP A 186 -10.15 9.95 -13.90
N MET A 187 -8.93 9.48 -13.57
CA MET A 187 -7.71 10.28 -13.59
C MET A 187 -6.61 9.58 -14.38
N PRO A 188 -5.80 10.30 -15.16
CA PRO A 188 -4.60 9.74 -15.74
C PRO A 188 -3.60 9.36 -14.62
N LEU A 189 -2.87 8.25 -14.77
CA LEU A 189 -1.90 7.79 -13.77
C LEU A 189 -0.62 8.61 -13.75
N GLU A 190 -0.11 8.99 -14.90
CA GLU A 190 1.17 9.68 -15.03
C GLU A 190 1.31 10.94 -14.13
N PRO A 191 0.33 11.86 -14.04
CA PRO A 191 0.44 12.99 -13.11
C PRO A 191 0.38 12.60 -11.63
N LEU A 192 -0.19 11.44 -11.31
CA LEU A 192 -0.30 10.95 -9.94
C LEU A 192 0.97 10.22 -9.47
N ALA A 193 1.70 9.60 -10.40
CA ALA A 193 2.93 8.87 -10.12
C ALA A 193 4.16 9.76 -10.28
N ASP A 194 4.52 10.09 -11.52
CA ASP A 194 5.80 10.75 -11.86
C ASP A 194 5.68 12.25 -12.12
N GLY A 195 4.45 12.80 -12.13
CA GLY A 195 4.20 14.22 -12.45
C GLY A 195 4.56 15.21 -11.34
N ALA A 196 5.05 14.75 -10.20
CA ALA A 196 5.51 15.63 -9.13
C ALA A 196 6.82 16.34 -9.50
N PRO A 197 6.96 17.68 -9.22
CA PRO A 197 8.19 18.36 -9.55
C PRO A 197 9.37 17.84 -8.73
N GLU A 198 10.41 17.42 -9.42
CA GLU A 198 11.70 17.11 -8.80
C GLU A 198 12.52 18.40 -8.62
N TYR A 199 12.82 18.77 -7.37
CA TYR A 199 13.57 19.98 -7.07
C TYR A 199 15.05 19.65 -6.88
N ASP A 200 15.90 20.16 -7.75
CA ASP A 200 17.35 20.22 -7.51
C ASP A 200 17.68 21.49 -6.70
N ARG A 201 17.71 21.35 -5.38
CA ARG A 201 17.98 22.47 -4.48
C ARG A 201 19.49 22.59 -4.21
N PRO A 202 20.04 23.82 -4.25
CA PRO A 202 21.45 24.02 -3.90
C PRO A 202 21.69 23.57 -2.45
N PHE A 203 22.72 22.80 -2.24
CA PHE A 203 23.14 22.34 -0.93
C PHE A 203 24.65 22.52 -0.74
N THR A 204 25.08 22.71 0.48
CA THR A 204 26.50 22.68 0.82
C THR A 204 26.86 21.28 1.27
N PRO A 205 27.78 20.57 0.60
CA PRO A 205 28.20 19.24 1.05
C PRO A 205 28.71 19.31 2.49
N THR A 206 28.21 18.41 3.33
CA THR A 206 28.75 18.27 4.68
C THR A 206 30.18 17.73 4.59
N PRO A 207 31.17 18.35 5.27
CA PRO A 207 32.51 17.79 5.35
C PRO A 207 32.44 16.34 5.84
N LEU A 208 33.19 15.46 5.16
CA LEU A 208 33.28 14.07 5.61
C LEU A 208 33.75 14.06 7.06
N ALA A 209 33.00 13.39 7.93
CA ALA A 209 33.47 13.16 9.30
C ALA A 209 34.82 12.43 9.25
N PRO A 210 35.76 12.74 10.18
CA PRO A 210 36.98 11.96 10.30
C PRO A 210 36.62 10.48 10.39
N GLN A 211 37.34 9.66 9.65
CA GLN A 211 37.15 8.22 9.70
C GLN A 211 37.40 7.75 11.14
N ILE A 212 36.34 7.36 11.83
CA ILE A 212 36.47 6.77 13.16
C ILE A 212 36.95 5.35 12.92
N ASP A 213 38.16 5.02 13.37
CA ASP A 213 38.64 3.65 13.36
C ASP A 213 37.62 2.78 14.10
N ALA A 214 37.18 1.71 13.45
CA ALA A 214 36.21 0.82 14.03
C ALA A 214 36.74 0.28 15.38
N VAL A 215 36.13 0.70 16.47
CA VAL A 215 36.45 0.14 17.78
C VAL A 215 35.79 -1.23 17.86
N SER A 216 36.58 -2.28 17.72
CA SER A 216 36.13 -3.65 18.00
C SER A 216 35.97 -3.84 19.50
N TYR A 217 34.74 -3.89 19.98
CA TYR A 217 34.44 -4.36 21.31
C TYR A 217 34.45 -5.89 21.35
N THR A 218 35.61 -6.49 21.35
CA THR A 218 35.74 -7.91 21.72
C THR A 218 35.90 -7.98 23.23
N HIS A 219 34.84 -8.34 23.91
CA HIS A 219 34.86 -8.85 25.28
C HIS A 219 34.20 -10.20 25.33
#